data_347134bb6860effef56bdcacd33978d0
#
_entry.id   347134bb6860effef56bdcacd33978d0
#
_cell.length_a   1.000
_cell.length_b   1.000
_cell.length_c   1.000
_cell.angle_alpha   90.00
_cell.angle_beta   90.00
_cell.angle_gamma   90.00
#
_symmetry.space_group_name_H-M   'P 1'
#
loop_
_entity.id
_entity.type
_entity.pdbx_description
1 polymer ?
#
loop_
_entity_poly.entity_id
_entity_poly.type
_entity_poly.pdbx_seq_one_letter_code
_entity_poly.pdbx_strand_id
1 'polypeptide(L)'
;RNFGIGADGLIVLARDAAANLQMLMWNADGSRGAMCGNGLRCLARFAEANGHTDSREFLVMTDSGPRAVALLDAGRGSGDVRTQMGDVHCGPKRLVEVLGDSYEFICGDAGNPHAVTFVEDLDAAPVERIGAAMQTHPEFPGGVNVEFVQAVGSNRIRQRTFERGSGETLACGTGAAVAALAARQVGNIDGHHAYVELRGGTLLVIGEGPSLAIEGPARSVFHGEVELST
;
A
#
# COMPACT_ATOMS: atom_id res chain seq x y z
N ARG A 1 -1.59 13.99 17.20
CA ARG A 1 -0.24 13.54 17.58
C ARG A 1 0.32 14.29 18.81
N ASN A 2 -0.03 15.53 19.01
CA ASN A 2 0.59 16.33 20.08
C ASN A 2 -0.21 16.34 21.39
N PHE A 3 -1.54 16.17 21.33
CA PHE A 3 -2.46 16.29 22.47
C PHE A 3 -3.34 15.04 22.66
N GLY A 4 -2.99 13.91 22.08
CA GLY A 4 -3.73 12.65 22.17
C GLY A 4 -2.98 11.51 21.49
N ILE A 5 -3.69 10.46 21.12
CA ILE A 5 -3.13 9.33 20.36
C ILE A 5 -3.07 9.73 18.89
N GLY A 6 -1.85 9.76 18.31
CA GLY A 6 -1.63 10.09 16.92
C GLY A 6 -1.23 8.86 16.10
N ALA A 7 -1.81 8.73 14.92
CA ALA A 7 -1.52 7.69 13.95
C ALA A 7 -1.58 8.24 12.53
N ASP A 8 -1.24 7.43 11.53
CA ASP A 8 -1.38 7.79 10.12
C ASP A 8 -2.84 7.67 9.65
N GLY A 9 -3.67 6.97 10.40
CA GLY A 9 -5.11 6.87 10.18
C GLY A 9 -5.81 6.15 11.32
N LEU A 10 -7.13 6.20 11.28
CA LEU A 10 -8.02 5.45 12.16
C LEU A 10 -8.75 4.38 11.34
N ILE A 11 -8.77 3.16 11.87
CA ILE A 11 -9.54 2.06 11.28
C ILE A 11 -10.53 1.56 12.32
N VAL A 12 -11.79 1.50 11.91
CA VAL A 12 -12.86 0.94 12.71
C VAL A 12 -13.33 -0.35 12.04
N LEU A 13 -13.37 -1.44 12.83
CA LEU A 13 -14.00 -2.69 12.44
C LEU A 13 -15.48 -2.59 12.70
N ALA A 14 -16.27 -2.74 11.63
CA ALA A 14 -17.74 -2.78 11.70
C ALA A 14 -18.24 -4.16 11.22
N ARG A 15 -19.53 -4.41 11.40
CA ARG A 15 -20.21 -5.59 10.84
C ARG A 15 -20.79 -5.26 9.48
N ASP A 16 -20.73 -6.24 8.58
CA ASP A 16 -21.32 -6.19 7.23
C ASP A 16 -22.18 -7.43 6.98
N ALA A 17 -23.29 -7.27 6.28
CA ALA A 17 -24.24 -8.36 6.05
C ALA A 17 -23.71 -9.40 5.05
N ALA A 18 -22.88 -9.00 4.10
CA ALA A 18 -22.36 -9.86 3.03
C ALA A 18 -20.99 -10.48 3.37
N ALA A 19 -20.11 -9.69 4.02
CA ALA A 19 -18.74 -10.11 4.33
C ALA A 19 -18.49 -10.40 5.82
N ASN A 20 -19.49 -10.21 6.68
CA ASN A 20 -19.42 -10.27 8.14
C ASN A 20 -18.57 -9.17 8.78
N LEU A 21 -17.49 -8.73 8.14
CA LEU A 21 -16.58 -7.67 8.62
C LEU A 21 -16.48 -6.55 7.60
N GLN A 22 -16.42 -5.30 8.10
CA GLN A 22 -16.22 -4.11 7.29
C GLN A 22 -15.08 -3.27 7.87
N MET A 23 -14.24 -2.75 6.99
CA MET A 23 -13.22 -1.75 7.30
C MET A 23 -13.75 -0.35 7.00
N LEU A 24 -13.86 0.46 8.03
CA LEU A 24 -14.10 1.90 7.89
C LEU A 24 -12.79 2.62 8.22
N MET A 25 -12.31 3.47 7.31
CA MET A 25 -11.00 4.10 7.46
C MET A 25 -11.07 5.61 7.32
N TRP A 26 -10.30 6.31 8.14
CA TRP A 26 -10.06 7.75 8.06
C TRP A 26 -8.56 8.04 8.06
N ASN A 27 -8.14 8.94 7.20
CA ASN A 27 -6.78 9.46 7.15
C ASN A 27 -6.50 10.40 8.34
N ALA A 28 -5.24 10.77 8.56
CA ALA A 28 -4.84 11.65 9.66
C ALA A 28 -5.46 13.06 9.60
N ASP A 29 -5.88 13.50 8.42
CA ASP A 29 -6.58 14.77 8.18
C ASP A 29 -8.10 14.70 8.40
N GLY A 30 -8.63 13.52 8.76
CA GLY A 30 -10.05 13.25 8.96
C GLY A 30 -10.81 12.89 7.69
N SER A 31 -10.20 12.92 6.53
CA SER A 31 -10.83 12.49 5.28
C SER A 31 -11.08 10.98 5.24
N ARG A 32 -12.13 10.56 4.53
CA ARG A 32 -12.45 9.14 4.35
C ARG A 32 -11.45 8.47 3.41
N GLY A 33 -10.86 7.36 3.83
CA GLY A 33 -10.03 6.50 3.02
C GLY A 33 -10.83 5.32 2.47
N ALA A 34 -10.70 5.01 1.17
CA ALA A 34 -11.45 3.93 0.55
C ALA A 34 -10.87 2.53 0.86
N MET A 35 -9.57 2.40 0.88
CA MET A 35 -8.84 1.17 1.20
C MET A 35 -7.36 1.48 1.52
N CYS A 36 -6.79 0.71 2.45
CA CYS A 36 -5.36 0.72 2.75
C CYS A 36 -4.92 -0.72 3.01
N GLY A 37 -4.00 -1.23 2.21
CA GLY A 37 -3.49 -2.61 2.34
C GLY A 37 -2.83 -2.87 3.70
N ASN A 38 -2.06 -1.91 4.22
CA ASN A 38 -1.46 -2.00 5.55
C ASN A 38 -2.55 -2.03 6.64
N GLY A 39 -3.52 -1.14 6.53
CA GLY A 39 -4.66 -1.06 7.45
C GLY A 39 -5.51 -2.32 7.43
N LEU A 40 -5.73 -2.92 6.27
CA LEU A 40 -6.50 -4.16 6.14
C LEU A 40 -5.80 -5.34 6.85
N ARG A 41 -4.44 -5.44 6.76
CA ARG A 41 -3.69 -6.42 7.53
C ARG A 41 -3.81 -6.20 9.05
N CYS A 42 -3.73 -4.94 9.49
CA CYS A 42 -3.92 -4.61 10.91
C CYS A 42 -5.34 -4.95 11.40
N LEU A 43 -6.37 -4.63 10.61
CA LEU A 43 -7.76 -4.97 10.93
C LEU A 43 -7.97 -6.47 11.02
N ALA A 44 -7.35 -7.25 10.13
CA ALA A 44 -7.44 -8.71 10.14
C ALA A 44 -6.89 -9.32 11.45
N ARG A 45 -5.70 -8.87 11.87
CA ARG A 45 -5.11 -9.30 13.15
C ARG A 45 -5.87 -8.78 14.36
N PHE A 46 -6.42 -7.57 14.27
CA PHE A 46 -7.32 -7.05 15.32
C PHE A 46 -8.58 -7.90 15.46
N ALA A 47 -9.20 -8.28 14.33
CA ALA A 47 -10.40 -9.11 14.32
C ALA A 47 -10.15 -10.50 14.96
N GLU A 48 -9.04 -11.15 14.61
CA GLU A 48 -8.61 -12.42 15.21
C GLU A 48 -8.37 -12.29 16.71
N ALA A 49 -7.59 -11.28 17.12
CA ALA A 49 -7.20 -11.08 18.52
C ALA A 49 -8.40 -10.84 19.46
N ASN A 50 -9.43 -10.15 18.93
CA ASN A 50 -10.63 -9.77 19.70
C ASN A 50 -11.83 -10.71 19.48
N GLY A 51 -11.63 -11.87 18.81
CA GLY A 51 -12.68 -12.87 18.64
C GLY A 51 -13.81 -12.44 17.69
N HIS A 52 -13.54 -11.52 16.76
CA HIS A 52 -14.52 -11.12 15.74
C HIS A 52 -14.57 -12.12 14.56
N THR A 53 -13.56 -12.97 14.44
CA THR A 53 -13.48 -14.09 13.49
C THR A 53 -12.65 -15.22 14.09
N ASP A 54 -13.08 -16.47 13.85
CA ASP A 54 -12.31 -17.69 14.11
C ASP A 54 -11.74 -18.29 12.82
N SER A 55 -12.11 -17.72 11.67
CA SER A 55 -11.63 -18.18 10.35
C SER A 55 -10.27 -17.58 10.04
N ARG A 56 -9.41 -18.40 9.45
CA ARG A 56 -8.12 -17.95 8.93
C ARG A 56 -8.23 -17.27 7.57
N GLU A 57 -9.30 -17.54 6.83
CA GLU A 57 -9.60 -16.91 5.55
C GLU A 57 -11.01 -16.32 5.61
N PHE A 58 -11.14 -15.06 5.28
CA PHE A 58 -12.40 -14.33 5.33
C PHE A 58 -12.41 -13.14 4.38
N LEU A 59 -13.62 -12.60 4.14
CA LEU A 59 -13.81 -11.38 3.39
C LEU A 59 -13.98 -10.20 4.34
N VAL A 60 -13.39 -9.07 3.96
CA VAL A 60 -13.60 -7.76 4.58
C VAL A 60 -14.18 -6.82 3.54
N MET A 61 -15.34 -6.24 3.81
CA MET A 61 -15.90 -5.18 2.98
C MET A 61 -15.09 -3.89 3.18
N THR A 62 -14.72 -3.24 2.08
CA THR A 62 -14.09 -1.91 2.08
C THR A 62 -14.88 -0.97 1.18
N ASP A 63 -14.61 0.34 1.24
CA ASP A 63 -15.26 1.30 0.34
C ASP A 63 -14.83 1.09 -1.15
N SER A 64 -13.76 0.30 -1.39
CA SER A 64 -13.32 -0.16 -2.72
C SER A 64 -13.82 -1.58 -3.07
N GLY A 65 -14.83 -2.09 -2.34
CA GLY A 65 -15.39 -3.44 -2.50
C GLY A 65 -14.75 -4.50 -1.59
N PRO A 66 -15.20 -5.76 -1.69
CA PRO A 66 -14.73 -6.84 -0.84
C PRO A 66 -13.27 -7.21 -1.13
N ARG A 67 -12.54 -7.53 -0.06
CA ARG A 67 -11.15 -7.99 -0.11
C ARG A 67 -11.01 -9.30 0.64
N ALA A 68 -10.42 -10.30 0.00
CA ALA A 68 -10.06 -11.54 0.66
C ALA A 68 -8.81 -11.34 1.51
N VAL A 69 -8.84 -11.91 2.69
CA VAL A 69 -7.78 -11.84 3.70
C VAL A 69 -7.48 -13.24 4.20
N ALA A 70 -6.19 -13.57 4.38
CA ALA A 70 -5.73 -14.81 4.98
C ALA A 70 -4.69 -14.53 6.08
N LEU A 71 -4.92 -15.10 7.25
CA LEU A 71 -3.96 -15.11 8.37
C LEU A 71 -2.98 -16.27 8.16
N LEU A 72 -1.70 -15.99 7.96
CA LEU A 72 -0.72 -17.00 7.51
C LEU A 72 -0.10 -17.80 8.65
N ASP A 73 -0.11 -17.26 9.85
CA ASP A 73 0.41 -17.90 11.05
C ASP A 73 -0.59 -17.92 12.21
N ALA A 74 -0.27 -18.59 13.30
CA ALA A 74 -1.14 -18.78 14.47
C ALA A 74 -0.96 -17.68 15.55
N GLY A 75 -0.29 -16.56 15.24
CA GLY A 75 -0.06 -15.48 16.20
C GLY A 75 -1.30 -14.63 16.41
N ARG A 76 -1.84 -14.61 17.64
CA ARG A 76 -2.95 -13.71 17.97
C ARG A 76 -2.49 -12.24 18.03
N GLY A 77 -3.11 -11.38 17.20
CA GLY A 77 -2.85 -9.94 17.18
C GLY A 77 -1.54 -9.53 16.52
N SER A 78 -0.68 -10.46 16.10
CA SER A 78 0.57 -10.19 15.39
C SER A 78 0.92 -11.32 14.46
N GLY A 79 1.47 -11.01 13.26
CA GLY A 79 1.95 -12.00 12.30
C GLY A 79 1.66 -11.60 10.87
N ASP A 80 1.97 -12.49 9.93
CA ASP A 80 1.82 -12.23 8.51
C ASP A 80 0.39 -12.42 8.03
N VAL A 81 -0.04 -11.52 7.16
CA VAL A 81 -1.37 -11.51 6.57
C VAL A 81 -1.25 -11.33 5.07
N ARG A 82 -1.96 -12.18 4.31
CA ARG A 82 -2.17 -12.00 2.88
C ARG A 82 -3.47 -11.24 2.65
N THR A 83 -3.42 -10.23 1.79
CA THR A 83 -4.59 -9.43 1.38
C THR A 83 -4.65 -9.33 -0.14
N GLN A 84 -5.84 -9.54 -0.71
CA GLN A 84 -6.07 -9.25 -2.12
C GLN A 84 -6.14 -7.74 -2.35
N MET A 85 -5.41 -7.26 -3.37
CA MET A 85 -5.34 -5.82 -3.70
C MET A 85 -6.43 -5.38 -4.68
N GLY A 86 -7.14 -6.32 -5.30
CA GLY A 86 -8.01 -6.06 -6.44
C GLY A 86 -7.22 -6.03 -7.73
N ASP A 87 -7.79 -5.42 -8.76
CA ASP A 87 -7.15 -5.33 -10.06
C ASP A 87 -6.08 -4.23 -10.05
N VAL A 88 -4.88 -4.60 -10.49
CA VAL A 88 -3.73 -3.71 -10.63
C VAL A 88 -3.34 -3.66 -12.10
N HIS A 89 -3.21 -2.47 -12.63
CA HIS A 89 -2.90 -2.25 -14.04
C HIS A 89 -1.67 -1.35 -14.21
N CYS A 90 -0.88 -1.61 -15.25
CA CYS A 90 0.20 -0.74 -15.69
C CYS A 90 0.01 -0.41 -17.18
N GLY A 91 0.22 0.85 -17.52
CA GLY A 91 0.28 1.35 -18.88
C GLY A 91 1.69 1.22 -19.49
N PRO A 92 1.89 1.74 -20.70
CA PRO A 92 3.21 1.80 -21.32
C PRO A 92 4.10 2.83 -20.61
N LYS A 93 5.41 2.71 -20.86
CA LYS A 93 6.38 3.73 -20.50
C LYS A 93 6.10 5.04 -21.22
N ARG A 94 6.27 6.16 -20.52
CA ARG A 94 6.19 7.50 -21.08
C ARG A 94 7.19 8.43 -20.43
N LEU A 95 7.65 9.42 -21.19
CA LEU A 95 8.49 10.50 -20.69
C LEU A 95 7.63 11.61 -20.11
N VAL A 96 8.01 12.11 -18.95
CA VAL A 96 7.38 13.24 -18.27
C VAL A 96 8.46 14.23 -17.87
N GLU A 97 8.30 15.49 -18.25
CA GLU A 97 9.24 16.56 -17.90
C GLU A 97 8.90 17.10 -16.51
N VAL A 98 9.78 16.88 -15.53
CA VAL A 98 9.57 17.33 -14.14
C VAL A 98 10.72 18.23 -13.71
N LEU A 99 10.45 19.49 -13.40
CA LEU A 99 11.44 20.50 -12.96
C LEU A 99 12.62 20.69 -13.94
N GLY A 100 12.39 20.49 -15.25
CA GLY A 100 13.38 20.63 -16.31
C GLY A 100 14.22 19.37 -16.59
N ASP A 101 13.97 18.29 -15.86
CA ASP A 101 14.57 16.98 -16.10
C ASP A 101 13.52 16.04 -16.70
N SER A 102 13.94 15.14 -17.63
CA SER A 102 13.07 14.14 -18.24
C SER A 102 13.13 12.82 -17.47
N TYR A 103 11.97 12.34 -17.00
CA TYR A 103 11.84 11.07 -16.29
C TYR A 103 10.99 10.08 -17.09
N GLU A 104 11.44 8.81 -17.15
CA GLU A 104 10.63 7.73 -17.71
C GLU A 104 9.74 7.13 -16.62
N PHE A 105 8.42 7.22 -16.78
CA PHE A 105 7.46 6.62 -15.86
C PHE A 105 6.62 5.53 -16.52
N ILE A 106 6.27 4.51 -15.73
CA ILE A 106 5.17 3.59 -16.00
C ILE A 106 4.03 3.98 -15.06
N CYS A 107 2.93 4.46 -15.65
CA CYS A 107 1.75 4.78 -14.85
C CYS A 107 0.89 3.54 -14.62
N GLY A 108 0.41 3.39 -13.40
CA GLY A 108 -0.44 2.28 -13.01
C GLY A 108 -1.57 2.70 -12.08
N ASP A 109 -2.46 1.77 -11.84
CA ASP A 109 -3.62 1.95 -10.96
C ASP A 109 -3.84 0.68 -10.13
N ALA A 110 -4.06 0.87 -8.84
CA ALA A 110 -4.45 -0.17 -7.89
C ALA A 110 -5.64 0.30 -7.03
N GLY A 111 -6.58 1.03 -7.68
CA GLY A 111 -7.67 1.78 -7.05
C GLY A 111 -7.28 3.20 -6.68
N ASN A 112 -6.05 3.60 -6.97
CA ASN A 112 -5.49 4.93 -6.90
C ASN A 112 -4.32 5.05 -7.89
N PRO A 113 -4.01 6.29 -8.38
CA PRO A 113 -2.99 6.46 -9.42
C PRO A 113 -1.57 6.37 -8.87
N HIS A 114 -0.70 5.72 -9.65
CA HIS A 114 0.72 5.53 -9.38
C HIS A 114 1.58 5.87 -10.60
N ALA A 115 2.79 6.40 -10.37
CA ALA A 115 3.81 6.64 -11.38
C ALA A 115 5.13 6.02 -10.91
N VAL A 116 5.58 4.96 -11.59
CA VAL A 116 6.78 4.19 -11.23
C VAL A 116 7.93 4.61 -12.13
N THR A 117 9.06 5.00 -11.53
CA THR A 117 10.32 5.25 -12.24
C THR A 117 11.41 4.34 -11.70
N PHE A 118 12.23 3.80 -12.61
CA PHE A 118 13.36 2.95 -12.24
C PHE A 118 14.63 3.78 -12.14
N VAL A 119 15.41 3.54 -11.09
CA VAL A 119 16.66 4.24 -10.78
C VAL A 119 17.78 3.24 -10.51
N GLU A 120 19.02 3.64 -10.81
CA GLU A 120 20.20 2.83 -10.51
C GLU A 120 20.58 2.90 -9.03
N ASP A 121 20.43 4.07 -8.41
CA ASP A 121 20.70 4.32 -6.98
C ASP A 121 19.45 4.91 -6.29
N LEU A 122 18.77 4.08 -5.52
CA LEU A 122 17.57 4.47 -4.79
C LEU A 122 17.87 5.44 -3.64
N ASP A 123 19.05 5.34 -3.04
CA ASP A 123 19.42 6.16 -1.89
C ASP A 123 19.70 7.61 -2.31
N ALA A 124 20.19 7.82 -3.54
CA ALA A 124 20.39 9.13 -4.15
C ALA A 124 19.13 9.69 -4.86
N ALA A 125 18.07 8.90 -4.99
CA ALA A 125 16.87 9.31 -5.71
C ALA A 125 16.19 10.54 -5.07
N PRO A 126 15.79 11.56 -5.87
CA PRO A 126 15.21 12.82 -5.38
C PRO A 126 13.71 12.70 -5.07
N VAL A 127 13.34 11.73 -4.21
CA VAL A 127 11.96 11.29 -3.96
C VAL A 127 11.06 12.45 -3.52
N GLU A 128 11.47 13.23 -2.54
CA GLU A 128 10.68 14.35 -2.03
C GLU A 128 10.53 15.47 -3.07
N ARG A 129 11.64 15.83 -3.76
CA ARG A 129 11.64 16.93 -4.73
C ARG A 129 10.74 16.62 -5.92
N ILE A 130 10.89 15.45 -6.52
CA ILE A 130 10.11 15.05 -7.69
C ILE A 130 8.70 14.64 -7.30
N GLY A 131 8.54 13.90 -6.20
CA GLY A 131 7.23 13.51 -5.68
C GLY A 131 6.33 14.73 -5.39
N ALA A 132 6.87 15.78 -4.76
CA ALA A 132 6.12 17.01 -4.51
C ALA A 132 5.73 17.74 -5.80
N ALA A 133 6.65 17.83 -6.78
CA ALA A 133 6.36 18.46 -8.07
C ALA A 133 5.26 17.72 -8.86
N MET A 134 5.22 16.40 -8.75
CA MET A 134 4.22 15.56 -9.41
C MET A 134 2.80 15.74 -8.85
N GLN A 135 2.62 16.29 -7.64
CA GLN A 135 1.28 16.50 -7.06
C GLN A 135 0.49 17.59 -7.77
N THR A 136 1.16 18.52 -8.43
CA THR A 136 0.52 19.62 -9.18
C THR A 136 0.87 19.60 -10.67
N HIS A 137 1.45 18.50 -11.14
CA HIS A 137 1.88 18.36 -12.52
C HIS A 137 0.67 18.31 -13.48
N PRO A 138 0.69 19.00 -14.64
CA PRO A 138 -0.45 19.05 -15.58
C PRO A 138 -0.91 17.66 -16.07
N GLU A 139 -0.01 16.70 -16.21
CA GLU A 139 -0.36 15.33 -16.61
C GLU A 139 -1.03 14.52 -15.51
N PHE A 140 -1.00 14.99 -14.25
CA PHE A 140 -1.61 14.36 -13.07
C PHE A 140 -2.49 15.37 -12.31
N PRO A 141 -3.59 15.84 -12.88
CA PRO A 141 -4.38 16.95 -12.32
C PRO A 141 -4.98 16.65 -10.94
N GLY A 142 -5.03 15.38 -10.53
CA GLY A 142 -5.47 14.95 -9.20
C GLY A 142 -4.33 14.55 -8.25
N GLY A 143 -3.08 14.79 -8.65
CA GLY A 143 -1.90 14.25 -7.98
C GLY A 143 -1.73 12.74 -8.22
N VAL A 144 -0.55 12.22 -7.88
CA VAL A 144 -0.17 10.82 -8.12
C VAL A 144 0.79 10.34 -7.03
N ASN A 145 0.70 9.06 -6.65
CA ASN A 145 1.75 8.42 -5.85
C ASN A 145 2.95 8.15 -6.78
N VAL A 146 4.14 8.46 -6.32
CA VAL A 146 5.37 8.32 -7.11
C VAL A 146 6.28 7.29 -6.47
N GLU A 147 6.59 6.23 -7.20
CA GLU A 147 7.46 5.15 -6.75
C GLU A 147 8.81 5.23 -7.47
N PHE A 148 9.87 5.41 -6.69
CA PHE A 148 11.25 5.23 -7.14
C PHE A 148 11.67 3.79 -6.84
N VAL A 149 12.11 3.07 -7.87
CA VAL A 149 12.33 1.62 -7.79
C VAL A 149 13.71 1.25 -8.29
N GLN A 150 14.42 0.43 -7.52
CA GLN A 150 15.70 -0.18 -7.89
C GLN A 150 15.54 -1.70 -7.93
N ALA A 151 15.86 -2.34 -9.05
CA ALA A 151 15.97 -3.79 -9.12
C ALA A 151 17.27 -4.26 -8.45
N VAL A 152 17.15 -5.20 -7.50
CA VAL A 152 18.31 -5.70 -6.73
C VAL A 152 18.47 -7.22 -6.80
N GLY A 153 17.63 -7.90 -7.58
CA GLY A 153 17.67 -9.35 -7.80
C GLY A 153 16.58 -9.78 -8.78
N SER A 154 16.58 -11.05 -9.19
CA SER A 154 15.64 -11.59 -10.17
C SER A 154 14.17 -11.54 -9.75
N ASN A 155 13.92 -11.45 -8.46
CA ASN A 155 12.55 -11.34 -7.90
C ASN A 155 12.48 -10.31 -6.76
N ARG A 156 13.39 -9.33 -6.74
CA ARG A 156 13.52 -8.38 -5.63
C ARG A 156 13.76 -6.97 -6.13
N ILE A 157 12.98 -6.04 -5.58
CA ILE A 157 13.13 -4.60 -5.80
C ILE A 157 13.20 -3.87 -4.46
N ARG A 158 13.89 -2.73 -4.44
CA ARG A 158 13.84 -1.72 -3.37
C ARG A 158 12.95 -0.58 -3.85
N GLN A 159 12.18 0.01 -2.95
CA GLN A 159 11.24 1.08 -3.30
C GLN A 159 11.20 2.18 -2.25
N ARG A 160 11.15 3.43 -2.71
CA ARG A 160 10.76 4.60 -1.93
C ARG A 160 9.55 5.24 -2.59
N THR A 161 8.58 5.66 -1.78
CA THR A 161 7.30 6.19 -2.28
C THR A 161 7.02 7.57 -1.72
N PHE A 162 6.64 8.49 -2.60
CA PHE A 162 5.99 9.75 -2.23
C PHE A 162 4.48 9.59 -2.45
N GLU A 163 3.72 9.53 -1.36
CA GLU A 163 2.27 9.35 -1.43
C GLU A 163 1.53 10.67 -1.60
N ARG A 164 0.49 10.64 -2.43
CA ARG A 164 -0.41 11.75 -2.65
C ARG A 164 -1.04 12.20 -1.33
N GLY A 165 -0.82 13.48 -0.97
CA GLY A 165 -1.34 14.08 0.26
C GLY A 165 -0.58 13.74 1.54
N SER A 166 0.44 12.86 1.51
CA SER A 166 1.15 12.41 2.71
C SER A 166 2.66 12.66 2.68
N GLY A 167 3.24 12.87 1.48
CA GLY A 167 4.69 13.00 1.32
C GLY A 167 5.40 11.65 1.26
N GLU A 168 6.72 11.62 1.53
CA GLU A 168 7.46 10.36 1.58
C GLU A 168 7.06 9.54 2.80
N THR A 169 6.56 8.32 2.58
CA THR A 169 6.10 7.40 3.62
C THR A 169 7.03 6.20 3.77
N LEU A 170 6.81 5.43 4.84
CA LEU A 170 7.61 4.23 5.10
C LEU A 170 7.20 3.03 4.25
N ALA A 171 5.92 2.95 3.82
CA ALA A 171 5.41 1.84 3.03
C ALA A 171 4.07 2.18 2.38
N CYS A 172 3.95 1.89 1.08
CA CYS A 172 2.72 1.96 0.31
C CYS A 172 2.42 0.60 -0.31
N GLY A 173 1.34 -0.06 0.12
CA GLY A 173 0.99 -1.40 -0.38
C GLY A 173 0.53 -1.40 -1.84
N THR A 174 -0.32 -0.43 -2.23
CA THR A 174 -0.77 -0.27 -3.63
C THR A 174 0.41 0.07 -4.53
N GLY A 175 1.30 0.97 -4.08
CA GLY A 175 2.54 1.29 -4.78
C GLY A 175 3.46 0.08 -4.96
N ALA A 176 3.58 -0.79 -3.95
CA ALA A 176 4.37 -2.02 -4.05
C ALA A 176 3.80 -2.98 -5.10
N ALA A 177 2.46 -3.10 -5.18
CA ALA A 177 1.81 -3.93 -6.19
C ALA A 177 2.05 -3.40 -7.61
N VAL A 178 1.86 -2.08 -7.82
CA VAL A 178 2.11 -1.44 -9.13
C VAL A 178 3.59 -1.52 -9.51
N ALA A 179 4.51 -1.25 -8.56
CA ALA A 179 5.95 -1.34 -8.80
C ALA A 179 6.40 -2.76 -9.20
N ALA A 180 5.88 -3.78 -8.54
CA ALA A 180 6.18 -5.17 -8.89
C ALA A 180 5.65 -5.53 -10.29
N LEU A 181 4.44 -5.10 -10.64
CA LEU A 181 3.88 -5.32 -11.98
C LEU A 181 4.69 -4.57 -13.05
N ALA A 182 5.02 -3.29 -12.79
CA ALA A 182 5.85 -2.49 -13.69
C ALA A 182 7.26 -3.09 -13.89
N ALA A 183 7.88 -3.61 -12.82
CA ALA A 183 9.19 -4.25 -12.87
C ALA A 183 9.18 -5.53 -13.72
N ARG A 184 8.11 -6.34 -13.64
CA ARG A 184 7.91 -7.50 -14.54
C ARG A 184 7.72 -7.08 -15.99
N GLN A 185 6.91 -6.06 -16.23
CA GLN A 185 6.63 -5.54 -17.57
C GLN A 185 7.90 -5.12 -18.34
N VAL A 186 8.90 -4.60 -17.61
CA VAL A 186 10.17 -4.18 -18.21
C VAL A 186 11.29 -5.23 -18.10
N GLY A 187 10.99 -6.41 -17.57
CA GLY A 187 11.96 -7.51 -17.44
C GLY A 187 13.00 -7.31 -16.33
N ASN A 188 12.75 -6.43 -15.38
CA ASN A 188 13.66 -6.21 -14.24
C ASN A 188 13.55 -7.31 -13.18
N ILE A 189 12.41 -7.98 -13.11
CA ILE A 189 12.18 -9.15 -12.24
C ILE A 189 11.32 -10.19 -12.96
N ASP A 190 11.41 -11.44 -12.50
CA ASP A 190 10.70 -12.58 -13.06
C ASP A 190 9.79 -13.26 -12.03
N GLY A 191 8.87 -14.11 -12.54
CA GLY A 191 8.07 -15.04 -11.77
C GLY A 191 6.93 -14.43 -10.96
N HIS A 192 6.18 -15.31 -10.28
CA HIS A 192 4.95 -14.97 -9.56
C HIS A 192 5.16 -14.22 -8.24
N HIS A 193 6.37 -14.24 -7.68
CA HIS A 193 6.68 -13.66 -6.38
C HIS A 193 7.68 -12.52 -6.52
N ALA A 194 7.35 -11.33 -6.00
CA ALA A 194 8.24 -10.20 -5.95
C ALA A 194 8.39 -9.69 -4.52
N TYR A 195 9.60 -9.69 -4.00
CA TYR A 195 9.92 -9.04 -2.73
C TYR A 195 10.14 -7.56 -2.96
N VAL A 196 9.34 -6.73 -2.29
CA VAL A 196 9.44 -5.27 -2.35
C VAL A 196 9.96 -4.78 -0.99
N GLU A 197 11.20 -4.34 -0.99
CA GLU A 197 11.85 -3.76 0.20
C GLU A 197 11.51 -2.28 0.28
N LEU A 198 10.80 -1.92 1.33
CA LEU A 198 10.37 -0.56 1.68
C LEU A 198 11.09 -0.11 2.94
N ARG A 199 11.09 1.17 3.24
CA ARG A 199 11.68 1.71 4.49
C ARG A 199 11.02 1.12 5.75
N GLY A 200 9.74 0.77 5.67
CA GLY A 200 8.95 0.19 6.77
C GLY A 200 9.01 -1.34 6.85
N GLY A 201 9.69 -2.01 5.93
CA GLY A 201 9.81 -3.48 5.91
C GLY A 201 9.64 -4.06 4.52
N THR A 202 9.60 -5.37 4.41
CA THR A 202 9.45 -6.07 3.13
C THR A 202 8.02 -6.59 2.97
N LEU A 203 7.47 -6.39 1.77
CA LEU A 203 6.21 -6.98 1.32
C LEU A 203 6.51 -8.03 0.25
N LEU A 204 5.75 -9.12 0.25
CA LEU A 204 5.74 -10.09 -0.84
C LEU A 204 4.51 -9.84 -1.71
N VAL A 205 4.73 -9.48 -2.96
CA VAL A 205 3.69 -9.33 -3.99
C VAL A 205 3.57 -10.64 -4.76
N ILE A 206 2.38 -11.20 -4.82
CA ILE A 206 2.08 -12.50 -5.42
C ILE A 206 1.14 -12.32 -6.61
N GLY A 207 1.45 -12.96 -7.73
CA GLY A 207 0.69 -12.92 -8.98
C GLY A 207 1.44 -12.22 -10.10
N GLU A 208 1.02 -12.42 -11.34
CA GLU A 208 1.62 -11.85 -12.57
C GLU A 208 0.61 -11.00 -13.37
N GLY A 209 -0.65 -11.24 -13.15
CA GLY A 209 -1.74 -10.57 -13.85
C GLY A 209 -2.32 -9.39 -13.03
N PRO A 210 -3.48 -8.91 -13.42
CA PRO A 210 -4.11 -7.77 -12.73
C PRO A 210 -4.50 -8.11 -11.29
N SER A 211 -4.89 -9.36 -11.00
CA SER A 211 -5.27 -9.76 -9.64
C SER A 211 -4.04 -10.12 -8.81
N LEU A 212 -3.58 -9.16 -7.99
CA LEU A 212 -2.42 -9.33 -7.12
C LEU A 212 -2.84 -9.47 -5.65
N ALA A 213 -2.03 -10.25 -4.91
CA ALA A 213 -2.09 -10.30 -3.46
C ALA A 213 -0.79 -9.75 -2.85
N ILE A 214 -0.90 -9.21 -1.63
CA ILE A 214 0.25 -8.78 -0.84
C ILE A 214 0.27 -9.54 0.47
N GLU A 215 1.44 -10.08 0.81
CA GLU A 215 1.75 -10.60 2.14
C GLU A 215 2.68 -9.63 2.87
N GLY A 216 2.41 -9.48 4.15
CA GLY A 216 3.25 -8.68 5.02
C GLY A 216 2.79 -8.72 6.46
N PRO A 217 3.64 -8.26 7.39
CA PRO A 217 3.36 -8.30 8.81
C PRO A 217 2.30 -7.27 9.23
N ALA A 218 1.60 -7.62 10.31
CA ALA A 218 0.85 -6.68 11.13
C ALA A 218 1.13 -7.01 12.59
N ARG A 219 1.32 -5.98 13.43
CA ARG A 219 1.67 -6.14 14.84
C ARG A 219 0.86 -5.20 15.70
N SER A 220 0.26 -5.72 16.78
CA SER A 220 -0.29 -4.90 17.85
C SER A 220 0.87 -4.26 18.62
N VAL A 221 0.85 -2.94 18.76
CA VAL A 221 1.91 -2.19 19.45
C VAL A 221 1.52 -1.95 20.91
N PHE A 222 0.26 -1.58 21.15
CA PHE A 222 -0.30 -1.38 22.49
C PHE A 222 -1.82 -1.47 22.47
N HIS A 223 -2.43 -1.58 23.64
CA HIS A 223 -3.85 -1.41 23.89
C HIS A 223 -4.03 -0.29 24.90
N GLY A 224 -5.12 0.46 24.78
CA GLY A 224 -5.41 1.57 25.67
C GLY A 224 -6.86 2.03 25.56
N GLU A 225 -7.23 2.89 26.48
CA GLU A 225 -8.54 3.56 26.53
C GLU A 225 -8.31 5.07 26.41
N VAL A 226 -9.23 5.76 25.76
CA VAL A 226 -9.19 7.21 25.62
C VAL A 226 -10.58 7.77 25.91
N GLU A 227 -10.64 8.81 26.76
CA GLU A 227 -11.87 9.58 26.98
C GLU A 227 -12.05 10.55 25.81
N LEU A 228 -13.20 10.47 25.16
CA LEU A 228 -13.59 11.43 24.13
C LEU A 228 -14.32 12.59 24.80
N SER A 229 -13.72 13.78 24.76
CA SER A 229 -14.41 15.01 25.16
C SER A 229 -15.55 15.26 24.16
N THR A 230 -16.78 15.32 24.64
CA THR A 230 -17.95 15.72 23.87
C THR A 230 -18.00 17.24 23.67
#